data_a7cc8127c00148cad3c7bd161b072e89
#
_entry.id   a7cc8127c00148cad3c7bd161b072e89
#
_cell.length_a   1.000
_cell.length_b   1.000
_cell.length_c   1.000
_cell.angle_alpha   90.00
_cell.angle_beta   90.00
_cell.angle_gamma   90.00
#
_symmetry.space_group_name_H-M   'P 1'
#
loop_
_entity.id
_entity.type
_entity.pdbx_description
1 polymer ?
#
loop_
_entity_poly.entity_id
_entity_poly.type
_entity_poly.pdbx_seq_one_letter_code
_entity_poly.pdbx_strand_id
1 'polypeptide(L)'
;MKAIAVLPGKPDSVHLAELAKPSVSDIPAGRGVLVKVLRVGVDGTDREINAAEYGAAPEGYDFLIIGHEGFGQVEAVGPHVSFLRPGDFVVAT
;
A
#
# COMPACT_ATOMS: atom_id res chain seq x y z
N MET A 1 3.46 -10.58 3.85
CA MET A 1 3.83 -9.20 4.18
C MET A 1 2.81 -8.60 5.13
N LYS A 2 3.25 -7.72 5.99
CA LYS A 2 2.38 -7.09 6.99
C LYS A 2 1.86 -5.75 6.50
N ALA A 3 0.62 -5.43 6.85
CA ALA A 3 -0.01 -4.15 6.51
C ALA A 3 -0.92 -3.71 7.65
N ILE A 4 -1.18 -2.41 7.71
CA ILE A 4 -2.16 -1.85 8.65
C ILE A 4 -3.49 -1.75 7.91
N ALA A 5 -4.50 -2.44 8.42
CA ALA A 5 -5.82 -2.52 7.81
C ALA A 5 -6.90 -2.00 8.74
N VAL A 6 -8.00 -1.58 8.14
CA VAL A 6 -9.21 -1.12 8.83
C VAL A 6 -10.40 -1.82 8.18
N LEU A 7 -11.43 -2.11 8.96
CA LEU A 7 -12.74 -2.52 8.44
C LEU A 7 -13.58 -1.26 8.27
N PRO A 8 -13.78 -0.75 7.06
CA PRO A 8 -14.52 0.49 6.84
C PRO A 8 -15.93 0.42 7.42
N GLY A 9 -16.37 1.49 8.04
CA GLY A 9 -17.67 1.55 8.69
C GLY A 9 -17.71 0.94 10.09
N LYS A 10 -16.60 0.35 10.57
CA LYS A 10 -16.48 -0.17 11.92
C LYS A 10 -15.46 0.66 12.70
N PRO A 11 -15.87 1.44 13.71
CA PRO A 11 -14.95 2.26 14.50
C PRO A 11 -13.89 1.42 15.22
N ASP A 12 -12.67 1.98 15.32
CA ASP A 12 -11.55 1.39 16.03
C ASP A 12 -11.21 -0.04 15.59
N SER A 13 -11.33 -0.27 14.27
CA SER A 13 -11.03 -1.57 13.67
C SER A 13 -9.62 -1.69 13.10
N VAL A 14 -8.75 -0.71 13.36
CA VAL A 14 -7.36 -0.76 12.90
C VAL A 14 -6.65 -1.99 13.49
N HIS A 15 -5.97 -2.73 12.64
CA HIS A 15 -5.28 -3.96 13.03
C HIS A 15 -4.13 -4.28 12.09
N LEU A 16 -3.23 -5.15 12.52
CA LEU A 16 -2.16 -5.67 11.69
C LEU A 16 -2.69 -6.85 10.87
N ALA A 17 -2.63 -6.72 9.55
CA ALA A 17 -3.05 -7.79 8.63
C ALA A 17 -1.84 -8.45 7.97
N GLU A 18 -1.96 -9.74 7.69
CA GLU A 18 -0.98 -10.50 6.93
C GLU A 18 -1.50 -10.70 5.51
N LEU A 19 -0.72 -10.27 4.52
CA LEU A 19 -1.08 -10.34 3.11
C LEU A 19 0.01 -11.05 2.31
N ALA A 20 -0.37 -11.60 1.15
CA ALA A 20 0.59 -12.15 0.22
C ALA A 20 1.50 -11.03 -0.34
N LYS A 21 2.80 -11.32 -0.46
CA LYS A 21 3.75 -10.39 -1.08
C LYS A 21 3.39 -10.23 -2.56
N PRO A 22 3.22 -9.01 -3.07
CA PRO A 22 2.94 -8.81 -4.49
C PRO A 22 4.18 -9.09 -5.36
N SER A 23 3.94 -9.24 -6.65
CA SER A 23 4.98 -9.44 -7.66
C SER A 23 4.92 -8.31 -8.68
N VAL A 24 6.06 -7.98 -9.31
CA VAL A 24 6.10 -7.00 -10.39
C VAL A 24 5.21 -7.40 -11.57
N SER A 25 4.96 -8.70 -11.76
CA SER A 25 4.09 -9.21 -12.81
C SER A 25 2.60 -8.97 -12.55
N ASP A 26 2.23 -8.56 -11.34
CA ASP A 26 0.84 -8.19 -11.03
C ASP A 26 0.41 -6.91 -11.75
N ILE A 27 1.37 -6.10 -12.16
CA ILE A 27 1.11 -4.89 -12.96
C ILE A 27 1.35 -5.22 -14.43
N PRO A 28 0.36 -4.93 -15.31
CA PRO A 28 0.45 -5.30 -16.72
C PRO A 28 1.52 -4.52 -17.52
N ALA A 29 1.83 -5.01 -18.70
CA ALA A 29 2.71 -4.38 -19.69
C ALA A 29 4.17 -4.22 -19.25
N GLY A 30 4.64 -5.00 -18.27
CA GLY A 30 6.03 -4.93 -17.80
C GLY A 30 6.38 -3.61 -17.10
N ARG A 31 5.40 -2.92 -16.53
CA ARG A 31 5.55 -1.58 -15.94
C ARG A 31 5.52 -1.60 -14.41
N GLY A 32 5.50 -2.78 -13.81
CA GLY A 32 5.45 -2.92 -12.36
C GLY A 32 6.75 -2.48 -11.67
N VAL A 33 6.60 -1.87 -10.50
CA VAL A 33 7.71 -1.54 -9.61
C VAL A 33 7.36 -2.11 -8.23
N LEU A 34 8.19 -3.00 -7.73
CA LEU A 34 8.05 -3.56 -6.39
C LEU A 34 8.92 -2.76 -5.43
N VAL A 35 8.31 -2.21 -4.40
CA VAL A 35 9.00 -1.36 -3.43
C VAL A 35 8.93 -2.01 -2.05
N LYS A 36 10.07 -2.12 -1.39
CA LYS A 36 10.14 -2.45 0.03
C LYS A 36 9.85 -1.17 0.82
N VAL A 37 8.70 -1.11 1.46
CA VAL A 37 8.26 0.06 2.22
C VAL A 37 9.07 0.17 3.51
N LEU A 38 9.65 1.34 3.76
CA LEU A 38 10.42 1.65 4.96
C LEU A 38 9.67 2.56 5.91
N ARG A 39 8.84 3.46 5.38
CA ARG A 39 8.03 4.41 6.14
C ARG A 39 6.70 4.63 5.43
N VAL A 40 5.65 4.80 6.19
CA VAL A 40 4.32 5.15 5.68
C VAL A 40 3.82 6.37 6.43
N GLY A 41 3.40 7.40 5.69
CA GLY A 41 2.78 8.58 6.25
C GLY A 41 1.30 8.31 6.55
N VAL A 42 0.85 8.77 7.71
CA VAL A 42 -0.53 8.65 8.18
C VAL A 42 -1.04 10.05 8.47
N ASP A 43 -2.26 10.37 8.04
CA ASP A 43 -2.84 11.70 8.25
C ASP A 43 -4.26 11.65 8.82
N GLY A 44 -4.96 12.80 8.76
CA GLY A 44 -6.33 12.91 9.26
C GLY A 44 -7.33 12.00 8.55
N THR A 45 -7.14 11.72 7.25
CA THR A 45 -8.00 10.81 6.49
C THR A 45 -7.91 9.38 7.04
N ASP A 46 -6.71 8.92 7.37
CA ASP A 46 -6.52 7.58 7.94
C ASP A 46 -7.22 7.48 9.31
N ARG A 47 -7.17 8.53 10.11
CA ARG A 47 -7.87 8.59 11.39
C ARG A 47 -9.39 8.58 11.21
N GLU A 48 -9.90 9.30 10.20
CA GLU A 48 -11.32 9.32 9.86
C GLU A 48 -11.80 7.94 9.41
N ILE A 49 -10.99 7.21 8.65
CA ILE A 49 -11.29 5.83 8.24
C ILE A 49 -11.42 4.93 9.47
N ASN A 50 -10.48 5.03 10.42
CA ASN A 50 -10.54 4.24 11.65
C ASN A 50 -11.74 4.62 12.55
N ALA A 51 -12.18 5.87 12.50
CA ALA A 51 -13.36 6.35 13.21
C ALA A 51 -14.68 6.03 12.51
N ALA A 52 -14.64 5.35 11.37
CA ALA A 52 -15.80 5.01 10.53
C ALA A 52 -16.50 6.22 9.91
N GLU A 53 -15.77 7.33 9.76
CA GLU A 53 -16.31 8.56 9.16
C GLU A 53 -16.07 8.64 7.65
N TYR A 54 -15.17 7.79 7.12
CA TYR A 54 -14.73 7.86 5.73
C TYR A 54 -14.22 6.51 5.27
N GLY A 55 -14.28 6.28 3.96
CA GLY A 55 -13.66 5.15 3.32
C GLY A 55 -14.56 3.96 3.09
N ALA A 56 -14.21 3.16 2.11
CA ALA A 56 -14.87 1.91 1.76
C ALA A 56 -13.81 0.88 1.35
N ALA A 57 -14.11 -0.40 1.56
CA ALA A 57 -13.24 -1.47 1.11
C ALA A 57 -13.24 -1.54 -0.43
N PRO A 58 -12.08 -1.86 -1.06
CA PRO A 58 -12.05 -2.13 -2.49
C PRO A 58 -12.95 -3.31 -2.85
N GLU A 59 -13.40 -3.36 -4.10
CA GLU A 59 -14.21 -4.46 -4.59
C GLU A 59 -13.52 -5.81 -4.34
N GLY A 60 -14.27 -6.76 -3.79
CA GLY A 60 -13.78 -8.09 -3.46
C GLY A 60 -13.10 -8.20 -2.09
N TYR A 61 -13.01 -7.11 -1.33
CA TYR A 61 -12.40 -7.08 0.00
C TYR A 61 -13.36 -6.52 1.04
N ASP A 62 -13.18 -6.93 2.29
CA ASP A 62 -13.91 -6.40 3.44
C ASP A 62 -13.05 -5.49 4.32
N PHE A 63 -11.83 -5.21 3.90
CA PHE A 63 -10.87 -4.37 4.61
C PHE A 63 -10.23 -3.34 3.67
N LEU A 64 -9.66 -2.29 4.26
CA LEU A 64 -8.93 -1.24 3.57
C LEU A 64 -7.54 -1.11 4.21
N ILE A 65 -6.51 -1.12 3.39
CA ILE A 65 -5.15 -0.82 3.84
C ILE A 65 -5.01 0.70 3.92
N ILE A 66 -4.58 1.21 5.06
CA ILE A 66 -4.42 2.65 5.28
C ILE A 66 -2.97 3.10 5.12
N GLY A 67 -2.79 4.43 5.05
CA GLY A 67 -1.54 5.08 4.73
C GLY A 67 -1.53 5.50 3.26
N HIS A 68 -1.06 6.70 2.98
CA HIS A 68 -1.16 7.27 1.63
C HIS A 68 0.15 7.86 1.10
N GLU A 69 1.20 7.87 1.90
CA GLU A 69 2.54 8.26 1.50
C GLU A 69 3.52 7.17 1.89
N GLY A 70 4.17 6.57 0.90
CA GLY A 70 5.14 5.52 1.13
C GLY A 70 6.55 5.96 0.77
N PHE A 71 7.50 5.81 1.70
CA PHE A 71 8.94 5.90 1.42
C PHE A 71 9.52 4.50 1.45
N GLY A 72 10.26 4.15 0.41
CA GLY A 72 10.82 2.82 0.33
C GLY A 72 12.00 2.72 -0.63
N GLN A 73 12.45 1.49 -0.80
CA GLN A 73 13.54 1.14 -1.70
C GLN A 73 13.03 0.19 -2.76
N VAL A 74 13.34 0.46 -4.02
CA VAL A 74 12.96 -0.41 -5.13
C VAL A 74 13.65 -1.76 -4.97
N GLU A 75 12.86 -2.82 -4.96
CA GLU A 75 13.32 -4.21 -4.84
C GLU A 75 13.45 -4.87 -6.22
N ALA A 76 12.46 -4.62 -7.09
CA ALA A 76 12.43 -5.18 -8.44
C ALA A 76 11.61 -4.28 -9.36
N VAL A 77 11.92 -4.34 -10.66
CA VAL A 77 11.20 -3.59 -11.69
C VAL A 77 10.85 -4.50 -12.85
N GLY A 78 9.74 -4.21 -13.52
CA GLY A 78 9.37 -4.89 -14.76
C GLY A 78 10.27 -4.48 -15.93
N PRO A 79 10.27 -5.24 -17.04
CA PRO A 79 11.19 -5.04 -18.15
C PRO A 79 11.00 -3.73 -18.90
N HIS A 80 9.85 -3.07 -18.77
CA HIS A 80 9.56 -1.79 -19.44
C HIS A 80 9.71 -0.58 -18.52
N VAL A 81 10.27 -0.75 -17.33
CA VAL A 81 10.60 0.34 -16.41
C VAL A 81 12.03 0.78 -16.68
N SER A 82 12.22 2.05 -17.11
CA SER A 82 13.50 2.57 -17.50
C SER A 82 14.06 3.65 -16.57
N PHE A 83 13.21 4.28 -15.76
CA PHE A 83 13.58 5.44 -14.93
C PHE A 83 13.91 5.08 -13.47
N LEU A 84 13.70 3.84 -13.08
CA LEU A 84 13.99 3.33 -11.74
C LEU A 84 14.79 2.04 -11.83
N ARG A 85 15.64 1.80 -10.83
CA ARG A 85 16.44 0.57 -10.72
C ARG A 85 16.32 0.00 -9.31
N PRO A 86 16.47 -1.35 -9.13
CA PRO A 86 16.60 -1.92 -7.81
C PRO A 86 17.68 -1.20 -7.00
N GLY A 87 17.35 -0.89 -5.75
CA GLY A 87 18.21 -0.13 -4.85
C GLY A 87 17.90 1.36 -4.75
N ASP A 88 17.15 1.93 -5.72
CA ASP A 88 16.75 3.35 -5.65
C ASP A 88 15.77 3.58 -4.50
N PHE A 89 15.89 4.74 -3.86
CA PHE A 89 14.90 5.18 -2.89
C PHE A 89 13.81 5.99 -3.59
N VAL A 90 12.55 5.74 -3.20
CA VAL A 90 11.39 6.33 -3.84
C VAL A 90 10.35 6.76 -2.83
N VAL A 91 9.56 7.75 -3.22
CA VAL A 91 8.36 8.18 -2.50
C VAL A 91 7.16 7.98 -3.41
N ALA A 92 6.14 7.29 -2.90
CA ALA A 92 4.86 7.12 -3.56
C ALA A 92 3.79 7.90 -2.81
N THR A 93 3.02 8.68 -3.55
CA THR A 93 1.93 9.47 -2.98
C THR A 93 0.60 9.15 -3.62
#